data_40f25dcc665f2d4d3e953e68f4b040a0
#
_entry.id   40f25dcc665f2d4d3e953e68f4b040a0
#
_cell.length_a   1.000
_cell.length_b   1.000
_cell.length_c   1.000
_cell.angle_alpha   90.00
_cell.angle_beta   90.00
_cell.angle_gamma   90.00
#
_symmetry.space_group_name_H-M   'P 1'
#
loop_
_entity.id
_entity.type
_entity.pdbx_description
1 polymer ?
#
loop_
_entity_poly.entity_id
_entity_poly.type
_entity_poly.pdbx_seq_one_letter_code
_entity_poly.pdbx_strand_id
1 'polypeptide(L)'
;MLPVTSQAEAGRVLQILPHAVAKLKDTAVLAAPSNRTGIYAPSLDTAASVLFTTIAAGDVAVHLGEFGPDLNHHFGRAYAGWHQEKSLALPVAQRRDCWRGAWNDMSHSTGLSFVGHTAVATVSGFIVDVASVTGASTCPCGCNGVVFDLQDPSPDPAARYRGRRVAVPPRGKKWT
;
A
#
# COMPACT_ATOMS: atom_id res chain seq x y z
N MET A 1 16.69 8.74 -25.36
CA MET A 1 15.69 9.29 -24.40
C MET A 1 14.57 8.27 -24.30
N LEU A 2 14.18 7.84 -23.10
CA LEU A 2 13.07 6.90 -22.95
C LEU A 2 11.74 7.62 -23.30
N PRO A 3 10.83 6.96 -24.02
CA PRO A 3 9.51 7.52 -24.32
C PRO A 3 8.75 7.82 -23.04
N VAL A 4 8.04 8.93 -23.02
CA VAL A 4 7.30 9.44 -21.85
C VAL A 4 5.83 9.60 -22.21
N THR A 5 4.95 9.14 -21.34
CA THR A 5 3.49 9.20 -21.46
C THR A 5 2.92 10.16 -20.43
N SER A 6 1.84 10.87 -20.76
CA SER A 6 1.15 11.75 -19.80
C SER A 6 0.46 10.94 -18.68
N GLN A 7 0.22 11.59 -17.52
CA GLN A 7 -0.52 10.95 -16.43
C GLN A 7 -1.96 10.56 -16.84
N ALA A 8 -2.61 11.32 -17.70
CA ALA A 8 -3.95 11.02 -18.18
C ALA A 8 -3.95 9.76 -19.06
N GLU A 9 -2.97 9.61 -19.94
CA GLU A 9 -2.80 8.43 -20.77
C GLU A 9 -2.45 7.21 -19.93
N ALA A 10 -1.51 7.34 -19.01
CA ALA A 10 -1.16 6.29 -18.07
C ALA A 10 -2.36 5.84 -17.24
N GLY A 11 -3.23 6.76 -16.81
CA GLY A 11 -4.47 6.44 -16.12
C GLY A 11 -5.42 5.58 -16.95
N ARG A 12 -5.55 5.89 -18.25
CA ARG A 12 -6.35 5.07 -19.18
C ARG A 12 -5.79 3.66 -19.34
N VAL A 13 -4.48 3.54 -19.54
CA VAL A 13 -3.79 2.24 -19.69
C VAL A 13 -3.94 1.38 -18.44
N LEU A 14 -3.76 1.97 -17.25
CA LEU A 14 -3.85 1.28 -15.96
C LEU A 14 -5.30 1.13 -15.45
N GLN A 15 -6.27 1.74 -16.10
CA GLN A 15 -7.68 1.79 -15.67
C GLN A 15 -7.86 2.40 -14.27
N ILE A 16 -7.11 3.45 -13.96
CA ILE A 16 -7.16 4.20 -12.71
C ILE A 16 -7.25 5.71 -12.98
N LEU A 17 -7.69 6.46 -11.98
CA LEU A 17 -7.79 7.91 -12.11
C LEU A 17 -6.41 8.60 -12.18
N PRO A 18 -6.27 9.75 -12.86
CA PRO A 18 -4.97 10.43 -13.00
C PRO A 18 -4.28 10.75 -11.67
N HIS A 19 -5.03 11.08 -10.61
CA HIS A 19 -4.45 11.31 -9.28
C HIS A 19 -3.87 10.02 -8.65
N ALA A 20 -4.41 8.86 -8.98
CA ALA A 20 -3.85 7.58 -8.55
C ALA A 20 -2.53 7.28 -9.29
N VAL A 21 -2.40 7.70 -10.56
CA VAL A 21 -1.12 7.66 -11.30
C VAL A 21 -0.09 8.57 -10.65
N ALA A 22 -0.47 9.79 -10.28
CA ALA A 22 0.41 10.71 -9.56
C ALA A 22 0.96 10.05 -8.28
N LYS A 23 0.09 9.42 -7.49
CA LYS A 23 0.48 8.70 -6.28
C LYS A 23 1.46 7.55 -6.55
N LEU A 24 1.26 6.75 -7.60
CA LEU A 24 2.20 5.68 -8.00
C LEU A 24 3.59 6.24 -8.35
N LYS A 25 3.63 7.41 -8.98
CA LYS A 25 4.86 8.13 -9.29
C LYS A 25 5.54 8.67 -8.03
N ASP A 26 4.80 9.35 -7.16
CA ASP A 26 5.32 9.98 -5.94
C ASP A 26 5.82 8.92 -4.93
N THR A 27 5.28 7.71 -4.99
CA THR A 27 5.74 6.55 -4.22
C THR A 27 6.79 5.70 -4.92
N ALA A 28 7.27 6.12 -6.12
CA ALA A 28 8.23 5.41 -6.96
C ALA A 28 7.83 3.97 -7.37
N VAL A 29 6.54 3.63 -7.29
CA VAL A 29 6.00 2.38 -7.86
C VAL A 29 6.01 2.45 -9.40
N LEU A 30 5.82 3.65 -9.97
CA LEU A 30 6.06 3.94 -11.39
C LEU A 30 7.27 4.86 -11.53
N ALA A 31 8.21 4.46 -12.38
CA ALA A 31 9.34 5.31 -12.72
C ALA A 31 8.88 6.49 -13.59
N ALA A 32 9.35 7.71 -13.26
CA ALA A 32 8.99 8.94 -13.91
C ALA A 32 10.23 9.85 -14.10
N PRO A 33 10.21 10.74 -15.11
CA PRO A 33 11.27 11.74 -15.26
C PRO A 33 11.24 12.76 -14.13
N SER A 34 12.37 13.37 -13.84
CA SER A 34 12.54 14.36 -12.77
C SER A 34 11.66 15.62 -12.91
N ASN A 35 11.21 15.92 -14.15
CA ASN A 35 10.35 17.07 -14.44
C ASN A 35 8.88 16.91 -13.96
N ARG A 36 8.51 15.81 -13.37
CA ARG A 36 7.19 15.51 -12.79
C ARG A 36 5.99 15.49 -13.75
N THR A 37 6.17 15.60 -15.06
CA THR A 37 5.05 15.73 -16.01
C THR A 37 4.64 14.44 -16.71
N GLY A 38 5.40 13.34 -16.58
CA GLY A 38 5.10 12.11 -17.29
C GLY A 38 5.54 10.84 -16.58
N ILE A 39 5.31 9.72 -17.23
CA ILE A 39 5.69 8.37 -16.80
C ILE A 39 6.56 7.74 -17.90
N TYR A 40 7.62 7.05 -17.54
CA TYR A 40 8.39 6.28 -18.52
C TYR A 40 7.57 5.12 -19.07
N ALA A 41 7.44 5.02 -20.41
CA ALA A 41 6.63 4.00 -21.06
C ALA A 41 7.02 2.56 -20.63
N PRO A 42 8.29 2.15 -20.54
CA PRO A 42 8.64 0.79 -20.07
C PRO A 42 8.14 0.47 -18.65
N SER A 43 8.11 1.47 -17.76
CA SER A 43 7.54 1.30 -16.41
C SER A 43 6.02 1.16 -16.46
N LEU A 44 5.35 1.89 -17.33
CA LEU A 44 3.92 1.79 -17.54
C LEU A 44 3.54 0.42 -18.13
N ASP A 45 4.27 -0.08 -19.12
CA ASP A 45 4.04 -1.39 -19.73
C ASP A 45 4.19 -2.52 -18.69
N THR A 46 5.23 -2.44 -17.85
CA THR A 46 5.42 -3.37 -16.74
C THR A 46 4.24 -3.32 -15.77
N ALA A 47 3.80 -2.13 -15.37
CA ALA A 47 2.66 -1.98 -14.46
C ALA A 47 1.34 -2.43 -15.10
N ALA A 48 1.14 -2.21 -16.38
CA ALA A 48 -0.04 -2.64 -17.12
C ALA A 48 -0.14 -4.18 -17.23
N SER A 49 0.99 -4.88 -17.24
CA SER A 49 1.04 -6.34 -17.27
C SER A 49 0.72 -7.01 -15.93
N VAL A 50 0.68 -6.26 -14.82
CA VAL A 50 0.38 -6.79 -13.49
C VAL A 50 -1.08 -7.26 -13.43
N LEU A 51 -1.27 -8.53 -13.12
CA LEU A 51 -2.59 -9.14 -13.08
C LEU A 51 -3.41 -8.70 -11.86
N PHE A 52 -4.72 -8.55 -12.06
CA PHE A 52 -5.65 -8.32 -10.95
C PHE A 52 -5.83 -9.58 -10.09
N THR A 53 -6.06 -9.35 -8.80
CA THR A 53 -6.53 -10.35 -7.84
C THR A 53 -7.64 -9.76 -7.00
N THR A 54 -8.42 -10.60 -6.35
CA THR A 54 -9.43 -10.21 -5.36
C THR A 54 -8.90 -10.44 -3.95
N ILE A 55 -9.30 -9.58 -3.01
CA ILE A 55 -9.04 -9.82 -1.59
C ILE A 55 -9.90 -11.00 -1.16
N ALA A 56 -9.28 -12.03 -0.57
CA ALA A 56 -10.00 -13.19 -0.07
C ALA A 56 -10.87 -12.82 1.14
N ALA A 57 -11.93 -13.60 1.37
CA ALA A 57 -12.79 -13.39 2.53
C ALA A 57 -11.97 -13.46 3.83
N GLY A 58 -12.10 -12.45 4.68
CA GLY A 58 -11.36 -12.31 5.93
C GLY A 58 -10.01 -11.59 5.80
N ASP A 59 -9.42 -11.52 4.61
CA ASP A 59 -8.19 -10.74 4.38
C ASP A 59 -8.52 -9.23 4.30
N VAL A 60 -7.51 -8.39 4.53
CA VAL A 60 -7.67 -6.93 4.49
C VAL A 60 -6.67 -6.28 3.54
N ALA A 61 -7.15 -5.37 2.69
CA ALA A 61 -6.28 -4.47 1.93
C ALA A 61 -6.24 -3.10 2.61
N VAL A 62 -5.03 -2.62 2.89
CA VAL A 62 -4.79 -1.27 3.42
C VAL A 62 -4.17 -0.39 2.34
N HIS A 63 -4.67 0.85 2.21
CA HIS A 63 -4.34 1.76 1.11
C HIS A 63 -3.40 2.86 1.60
N LEU A 64 -2.15 2.80 1.17
CA LEU A 64 -1.07 3.63 1.68
C LEU A 64 -1.02 5.01 0.99
N GLY A 65 -0.60 6.00 1.76
CA GLY A 65 -0.16 7.30 1.30
C GLY A 65 1.31 7.32 0.89
N GLU A 66 1.79 8.53 0.59
CA GLU A 66 3.21 8.80 0.36
C GLU A 66 4.02 8.55 1.65
N PHE A 67 5.27 8.08 1.47
CA PHE A 67 6.21 7.86 2.56
C PHE A 67 6.69 9.19 3.13
N GLY A 68 6.56 9.34 4.43
CA GLY A 68 7.02 10.53 5.15
C GLY A 68 7.21 10.28 6.65
N PRO A 69 7.78 11.25 7.37
CA PRO A 69 7.89 11.15 8.82
C PRO A 69 6.50 11.07 9.46
N ASP A 70 6.35 10.20 10.46
CA ASP A 70 5.13 10.15 11.28
C ASP A 70 5.19 11.23 12.36
N LEU A 71 4.67 12.41 12.07
CA LEU A 71 4.70 13.56 12.96
C LEU A 71 3.90 13.34 14.26
N ASN A 72 3.00 12.37 14.27
CA ASN A 72 2.20 12.02 15.46
C ASN A 72 2.86 10.91 16.28
N HIS A 73 3.99 10.39 15.82
CA HIS A 73 4.74 9.32 16.49
C HIS A 73 3.85 8.14 16.93
N HIS A 74 2.89 7.74 16.09
CA HIS A 74 2.00 6.61 16.38
C HIS A 74 2.81 5.38 16.73
N PHE A 75 2.54 4.77 17.88
CA PHE A 75 3.24 3.59 18.43
C PHE A 75 4.79 3.62 18.26
N GLY A 76 5.38 4.83 18.25
CA GLY A 76 6.84 5.02 18.17
C GLY A 76 7.46 4.84 16.78
N ARG A 77 6.66 4.68 15.72
CA ARG A 77 7.21 4.58 14.36
C ARG A 77 7.81 5.91 13.90
N ALA A 78 8.89 5.82 13.12
CA ALA A 78 9.54 7.01 12.56
C ALA A 78 8.87 7.49 11.27
N TYR A 79 8.29 6.58 10.49
CA TYR A 79 7.74 6.86 9.16
C TYR A 79 6.38 6.22 8.97
N ALA A 80 5.57 6.81 8.08
CA ALA A 80 4.29 6.27 7.62
C ALA A 80 4.21 6.30 6.09
N GLY A 81 3.36 5.45 5.50
CA GLY A 81 3.16 5.38 4.05
C GLY A 81 4.19 4.53 3.32
N TRP A 82 4.32 4.72 2.01
CA TRP A 82 5.17 3.91 1.15
C TRP A 82 5.95 4.72 0.13
N HIS A 83 7.20 4.33 -0.08
CA HIS A 83 8.03 4.72 -1.23
C HIS A 83 8.89 3.51 -1.60
N GLN A 84 8.82 3.07 -2.84
CA GLN A 84 9.40 1.78 -3.27
C GLN A 84 10.85 1.59 -2.83
N GLU A 85 11.73 2.54 -3.14
CA GLU A 85 13.15 2.42 -2.80
C GLU A 85 13.40 2.58 -1.29
N LYS A 86 12.83 3.64 -0.68
CA LYS A 86 13.06 3.95 0.74
C LYS A 86 12.49 2.86 1.65
N SER A 87 11.27 2.39 1.37
CA SER A 87 10.63 1.36 2.18
C SER A 87 11.34 0.01 2.05
N LEU A 88 11.78 -0.38 0.85
CA LEU A 88 12.52 -1.62 0.65
C LEU A 88 13.94 -1.58 1.25
N ALA A 89 14.52 -0.41 1.45
CA ALA A 89 15.80 -0.24 2.13
C ALA A 89 15.71 -0.42 3.66
N LEU A 90 14.50 -0.35 4.23
CA LEU A 90 14.28 -0.56 5.67
C LEU A 90 14.31 -2.06 6.02
N PRO A 91 14.77 -2.40 7.24
CA PRO A 91 14.52 -3.73 7.81
C PRO A 91 13.02 -4.06 7.78
N VAL A 92 12.68 -5.34 7.60
CA VAL A 92 11.28 -5.80 7.42
C VAL A 92 10.35 -5.27 8.53
N ALA A 93 10.78 -5.33 9.79
CA ALA A 93 9.98 -4.84 10.91
C ALA A 93 9.67 -3.34 10.78
N GLN A 94 10.68 -2.51 10.51
CA GLN A 94 10.51 -1.06 10.35
C GLN A 94 9.68 -0.73 9.10
N ARG A 95 9.83 -1.48 8.01
CA ARG A 95 8.99 -1.35 6.82
C ARG A 95 7.53 -1.61 7.14
N ARG A 96 7.22 -2.64 7.93
CA ARG A 96 5.86 -2.95 8.39
C ARG A 96 5.32 -1.89 9.33
N ASP A 97 6.14 -1.33 10.19
CA ASP A 97 5.74 -0.20 11.03
C ASP A 97 5.21 0.98 10.21
N CYS A 98 5.72 1.20 8.98
CA CYS A 98 5.22 2.26 8.11
C CYS A 98 3.74 2.10 7.72
N TRP A 99 3.18 0.88 7.80
CA TRP A 99 1.82 0.64 7.32
C TRP A 99 0.91 -0.19 8.23
N ARG A 100 1.41 -0.78 9.31
CA ARG A 100 0.63 -1.67 10.19
C ARG A 100 -0.44 -0.98 11.03
N GLY A 101 -0.53 0.34 11.04
CA GLY A 101 -1.50 0.93 11.96
C GLY A 101 -1.69 2.42 11.96
N ALA A 102 -2.41 2.82 13.00
CA ALA A 102 -3.15 4.05 13.21
C ALA A 102 -4.31 4.22 12.20
N TRP A 103 -5.07 3.13 11.96
CA TRP A 103 -6.25 3.13 11.10
C TRP A 103 -7.45 3.68 11.87
N ASN A 104 -7.64 5.01 11.85
CA ASN A 104 -8.66 5.71 12.63
C ASN A 104 -10.09 5.49 12.14
N ASP A 105 -10.26 5.01 10.91
CA ASP A 105 -11.54 4.67 10.29
C ASP A 105 -11.92 3.18 10.49
N MET A 106 -11.12 2.43 11.26
CA MET A 106 -11.35 1.04 11.60
C MET A 106 -11.68 0.90 13.09
N SER A 107 -12.79 0.24 13.44
CA SER A 107 -13.07 -0.09 14.84
C SER A 107 -12.15 -1.21 15.35
N HIS A 108 -11.90 -1.26 16.67
CA HIS A 108 -11.08 -2.31 17.26
C HIS A 108 -11.67 -3.72 17.00
N SER A 109 -13.00 -3.88 17.08
CA SER A 109 -13.66 -5.15 16.76
C SER A 109 -13.45 -5.56 15.28
N THR A 110 -13.48 -4.61 14.36
CA THR A 110 -13.14 -4.86 12.95
C THR A 110 -11.67 -5.27 12.82
N GLY A 111 -10.75 -4.60 13.52
CA GLY A 111 -9.34 -4.99 13.52
C GLY A 111 -9.12 -6.42 14.02
N LEU A 112 -9.80 -6.80 15.10
CA LEU A 112 -9.73 -8.17 15.66
C LEU A 112 -10.27 -9.24 14.69
N SER A 113 -11.25 -8.92 13.83
CA SER A 113 -11.77 -9.88 12.87
C SER A 113 -10.77 -10.27 11.77
N PHE A 114 -9.68 -9.51 11.59
CA PHE A 114 -8.61 -9.85 10.67
C PHE A 114 -7.49 -10.70 11.28
N VAL A 115 -7.52 -10.98 12.58
CA VAL A 115 -6.52 -11.84 13.23
C VAL A 115 -6.61 -13.26 12.68
N GLY A 116 -5.48 -13.82 12.28
CA GLY A 116 -5.38 -15.11 11.59
C GLY A 116 -5.50 -15.02 10.07
N HIS A 117 -5.74 -13.83 9.52
CA HIS A 117 -5.89 -13.55 8.10
C HIS A 117 -4.69 -12.77 7.53
N THR A 118 -4.75 -12.45 6.24
CA THR A 118 -3.68 -11.74 5.52
C THR A 118 -4.02 -10.27 5.39
N ALA A 119 -3.04 -9.40 5.69
CA ALA A 119 -3.07 -7.99 5.33
C ALA A 119 -2.19 -7.74 4.11
N VAL A 120 -2.72 -6.98 3.15
CA VAL A 120 -1.98 -6.53 1.97
C VAL A 120 -1.89 -5.01 1.95
N ALA A 121 -0.67 -4.50 1.85
CA ALA A 121 -0.43 -3.07 1.69
C ALA A 121 -0.47 -2.69 0.22
N THR A 122 -1.24 -1.66 -0.13
CA THR A 122 -1.40 -1.25 -1.53
C THR A 122 -1.13 0.24 -1.75
N VAL A 123 -0.61 0.57 -2.92
CA VAL A 123 -0.55 1.94 -3.43
C VAL A 123 -1.34 2.00 -4.73
N SER A 124 -2.43 2.74 -4.75
CA SER A 124 -3.32 2.84 -5.92
C SER A 124 -3.70 1.48 -6.52
N GLY A 125 -3.95 0.49 -5.66
CA GLY A 125 -4.29 -0.88 -6.03
C GLY A 125 -3.10 -1.83 -6.26
N PHE A 126 -1.89 -1.33 -6.48
CA PHE A 126 -0.70 -2.18 -6.59
C PHE A 126 -0.27 -2.68 -5.22
N ILE A 127 -0.15 -4.01 -5.07
CA ILE A 127 0.26 -4.63 -3.82
C ILE A 127 1.78 -4.46 -3.66
N VAL A 128 2.19 -3.82 -2.58
CA VAL A 128 3.58 -3.46 -2.30
C VAL A 128 4.17 -4.24 -1.13
N ASP A 129 3.33 -4.74 -0.21
CA ASP A 129 3.75 -5.64 0.86
C ASP A 129 2.59 -6.57 1.26
N VAL A 130 2.94 -7.72 1.87
CA VAL A 130 1.99 -8.76 2.33
C VAL A 130 2.46 -9.26 3.68
N ALA A 131 1.55 -9.41 4.64
CA ALA A 131 1.84 -9.93 5.98
C ALA A 131 0.66 -10.73 6.54
N SER A 132 0.91 -11.63 7.49
CA SER A 132 -0.12 -12.24 8.31
C SER A 132 -0.44 -11.36 9.51
N VAL A 133 -1.71 -11.19 9.83
CA VAL A 133 -2.18 -10.46 11.03
C VAL A 133 -2.22 -11.45 12.19
N THR A 134 -1.41 -11.22 13.21
CA THR A 134 -1.35 -12.08 14.41
C THR A 134 -2.00 -11.45 15.63
N GLY A 135 -2.28 -10.15 15.57
CA GLY A 135 -2.97 -9.40 16.61
C GLY A 135 -3.46 -8.06 16.10
N ALA A 136 -4.36 -7.45 16.86
CA ALA A 136 -4.82 -6.09 16.65
C ALA A 136 -5.03 -5.40 18.00
N SER A 137 -4.56 -4.17 18.12
CA SER A 137 -4.67 -3.36 19.33
C SER A 137 -5.05 -1.93 19.01
N THR A 138 -5.42 -1.16 20.03
CA THR A 138 -5.62 0.28 19.88
C THR A 138 -4.27 0.98 19.97
N CYS A 139 -4.06 2.01 19.14
CA CYS A 139 -2.82 2.78 19.15
C CYS A 139 -2.57 3.40 20.53
N PRO A 140 -1.40 3.19 21.15
CA PRO A 140 -1.08 3.72 22.47
C PRO A 140 -0.95 5.26 22.49
N CYS A 141 -0.92 5.93 21.32
CA CYS A 141 -0.88 7.40 21.24
C CYS A 141 -2.21 8.08 21.61
N GLY A 142 -3.28 7.32 21.90
CA GLY A 142 -4.59 7.87 22.23
C GLY A 142 -5.45 8.30 21.03
N CYS A 143 -5.00 8.07 19.78
CA CYS A 143 -5.76 8.42 18.58
C CYS A 143 -6.93 7.45 18.27
N ASN A 144 -7.13 6.39 19.09
CA ASN A 144 -8.11 5.31 18.89
C ASN A 144 -7.96 4.52 17.57
N GLY A 145 -6.89 4.75 16.81
CA GLY A 145 -6.62 4.00 15.60
C GLY A 145 -6.21 2.56 15.89
N VAL A 146 -6.60 1.64 15.01
CA VAL A 146 -6.18 0.24 15.10
C VAL A 146 -4.75 0.06 14.62
N VAL A 147 -3.98 -0.77 15.33
CA VAL A 147 -2.62 -1.20 14.99
C VAL A 147 -2.61 -2.72 14.90
N PHE A 148 -2.09 -3.26 13.80
CA PHE A 148 -1.91 -4.69 13.60
C PHE A 148 -0.55 -5.17 14.09
N ASP A 149 -0.51 -6.36 14.67
CA ASP A 149 0.71 -7.13 14.83
C ASP A 149 0.89 -7.98 13.56
N LEU A 150 2.04 -7.79 12.88
CA LEU A 150 2.29 -8.36 11.57
C LEU A 150 3.49 -9.30 11.59
N GLN A 151 3.33 -10.47 10.97
CA GLN A 151 4.40 -11.44 10.76
C GLN A 151 4.57 -11.77 9.27
N ASP A 152 5.61 -12.53 8.92
CA ASP A 152 5.78 -13.01 7.56
C ASP A 152 4.58 -13.86 7.16
N PRO A 153 4.04 -13.67 5.95
CA PRO A 153 2.90 -14.43 5.47
C PRO A 153 3.34 -15.87 5.18
N SER A 154 2.42 -16.83 5.37
CA SER A 154 2.64 -18.18 4.86
C SER A 154 2.77 -18.18 3.32
N PRO A 155 3.37 -19.23 2.72
CA PRO A 155 3.66 -19.26 1.28
C PRO A 155 2.45 -19.03 0.37
N ASP A 156 1.30 -19.64 0.67
CA ASP A 156 0.11 -19.56 -0.20
C ASP A 156 -0.49 -18.16 -0.28
N PRO A 157 -0.78 -17.42 0.83
CA PRO A 157 -1.17 -16.02 0.77
C PRO A 157 -0.14 -15.14 0.07
N ALA A 158 1.17 -15.36 0.37
CA ALA A 158 2.22 -14.60 -0.29
C ALA A 158 2.20 -14.79 -1.81
N ALA A 159 2.03 -16.02 -2.30
CA ALA A 159 1.96 -16.32 -3.74
C ALA A 159 0.70 -15.74 -4.39
N ARG A 160 -0.43 -15.69 -3.66
CA ARG A 160 -1.69 -15.12 -4.15
C ARG A 160 -1.58 -13.62 -4.43
N TYR A 161 -0.87 -12.88 -3.59
CA TYR A 161 -0.90 -11.41 -3.60
C TYR A 161 0.34 -10.75 -4.18
N ARG A 162 1.53 -11.33 -4.01
CA ARG A 162 2.77 -10.71 -4.50
C ARG A 162 2.76 -10.52 -6.01
N GLY A 163 3.19 -9.34 -6.45
CA GLY A 163 3.22 -8.98 -7.86
C GLY A 163 1.83 -8.87 -8.51
N ARG A 164 0.79 -8.63 -7.71
CA ARG A 164 -0.59 -8.45 -8.15
C ARG A 164 -1.10 -7.04 -7.86
N ARG A 165 -2.28 -6.74 -8.36
CA ARG A 165 -3.03 -5.53 -8.03
C ARG A 165 -4.48 -5.84 -7.72
N VAL A 166 -5.12 -5.03 -6.91
CA VAL A 166 -6.54 -5.09 -6.54
C VAL A 166 -7.28 -3.88 -7.09
N ALA A 167 -8.60 -3.97 -7.18
CA ALA A 167 -9.40 -2.81 -7.53
C ALA A 167 -9.19 -1.68 -6.50
N VAL A 168 -9.06 -0.46 -7.00
CA VAL A 168 -8.95 0.73 -6.13
C VAL A 168 -10.32 0.98 -5.51
N PRO A 169 -10.42 1.10 -4.17
CA PRO A 169 -11.69 1.33 -3.52
C PRO A 169 -12.26 2.71 -3.86
N PRO A 170 -13.57 2.91 -3.66
CA PRO A 170 -14.17 4.24 -3.74
C PRO A 170 -13.45 5.25 -2.85
N ARG A 171 -13.52 6.54 -3.23
CA ARG A 171 -12.89 7.65 -2.49
C ARG A 171 -13.15 7.56 -0.98
N GLY A 172 -12.11 7.74 -0.19
CA GLY A 172 -12.17 7.90 1.26
C GLY A 172 -11.96 6.64 2.08
N LYS A 173 -12.02 5.45 1.52
CA LYS A 173 -11.69 4.24 2.27
C LYS A 173 -10.18 4.01 2.29
N LYS A 174 -9.62 3.80 3.49
CA LYS A 174 -8.21 3.46 3.70
C LYS A 174 -7.97 1.95 3.80
N TRP A 175 -9.05 1.17 3.88
CA TRP A 175 -8.99 -0.30 3.94
C TRP A 175 -10.25 -0.92 3.32
N THR A 176 -10.14 -2.15 2.82
CA THR A 176 -11.23 -2.99 2.27
C THR A 176 -10.97 -4.46 2.53
#